data_cd2f67e11bb3fe929513618382f4e0cd
#
_entry.id   cd2f67e11bb3fe929513618382f4e0cd
#
_cell.length_a   1.000
_cell.length_b   1.000
_cell.length_c   1.000
_cell.angle_alpha   90.00
_cell.angle_beta   90.00
_cell.angle_gamma   90.00
#
_symmetry.space_group_name_H-M   'P 1'
#
loop_
_entity.id
_entity.type
_entity.pdbx_description
1 polymer ?
#
loop_
_entity_poly.entity_id
_entity_poly.type
_entity_poly.pdbx_seq_one_letter_code
_entity_poly.pdbx_strand_id
1 'polypeptide(L)'
;VVVGSCVLALCISSETVGQTQPQAAGKTLDELEAYLKASRAELGARLSKEDQEAKTPPTVQQGEISDGEKRFLEIEAIINERRLQRERELLEIPKTPERVPGAPPGVIPLRIDDPLEPLPSTLPSPSSDAVAMGEALLLSDVIASTYRAYPEIEMARLEARVTGGQTTTAYGAYDTHLDYYTLNKPVGYYENSRNGVSLSRQLWWGGYAMAGYRIGRGTFEPWYKELQTNKGGEFHAGWVQPLLQGRAIDPYRVELFQANLNQQAVKPEIQQNILSASFDASIAYWKWIEAGNVLLAQERLLELAVKRNDGLQKLLDRGLATRQELSINAQAISERQLKVYESRLKFRDTAFKLAIFLRDEAGNPMLANPDWLPSDFPRLIELPPMNFDEEFAGAQERRPELALLNIEIQKLRWDVQLAQNQMLPNVDFTVRGVQNVGAPATVIDDKGEFILESGLVGGVPIQRRKARGKIESTLAKIQQVEQKRWLQLNKIEVDLRAARNAVDVSRDMVIRSEQLLRETQQTLEYFRKDFAAGNRDFIFLLGQEAKATEAEIKLLDSERDYFIALSSLQVTLGLDPLEQSLNLDAFAQQPESK
;
A
#
# COMPACT_ATOMS: atom_id res chain seq x y z
N VAL A 1 45.43 -35.34 -31.31
CA VAL A 1 46.79 -34.79 -31.12
C VAL A 1 46.64 -33.56 -30.20
N VAL A 2 47.11 -33.70 -28.96
CA VAL A 2 47.61 -32.69 -28.05
C VAL A 2 46.62 -31.58 -27.65
N VAL A 3 46.11 -31.68 -26.45
CA VAL A 3 45.91 -30.53 -25.58
C VAL A 3 46.45 -30.89 -24.20
N GLY A 4 47.63 -30.40 -23.98
CA GLY A 4 48.26 -30.39 -22.69
C GLY A 4 47.83 -29.16 -21.91
N SER A 5 47.67 -29.39 -20.63
CA SER A 5 47.96 -28.54 -19.49
C SER A 5 48.30 -27.07 -19.74
N CYS A 6 47.57 -26.20 -19.10
CA CYS A 6 48.10 -24.95 -18.59
C CYS A 6 47.53 -24.71 -17.16
N VAL A 7 48.22 -25.33 -16.22
CA VAL A 7 48.39 -24.85 -14.85
C VAL A 7 49.79 -24.28 -14.82
N LEU A 8 49.92 -23.00 -14.55
CA LEU A 8 51.05 -22.34 -13.83
C LEU A 8 50.78 -20.84 -13.79
N ALA A 9 50.55 -20.35 -12.60
CA ALA A 9 51.49 -19.61 -11.80
C ALA A 9 51.72 -18.17 -12.25
N LEU A 10 51.23 -17.28 -11.47
CA LEU A 10 51.86 -16.00 -11.21
C LEU A 10 52.02 -15.83 -9.70
N CYS A 11 53.26 -16.09 -9.32
CA CYS A 11 53.81 -15.70 -8.00
C CYS A 11 54.37 -14.31 -8.06
N ILE A 12 54.25 -13.63 -6.95
CA ILE A 12 55.19 -12.70 -6.30
C ILE A 12 55.19 -11.24 -6.77
N SER A 13 54.73 -10.35 -5.92
CA SER A 13 55.66 -9.53 -5.17
C SER A 13 54.98 -8.94 -3.90
N SER A 14 55.67 -9.14 -2.85
CA SER A 14 55.51 -8.71 -1.49
C SER A 14 55.56 -7.19 -1.34
N GLU A 15 54.73 -6.65 -0.45
CA GLU A 15 55.29 -5.85 0.63
C GLU A 15 54.33 -5.74 1.82
N THR A 16 54.86 -5.99 2.91
CA THR A 16 54.48 -5.99 4.30
C THR A 16 53.56 -4.86 4.76
N VAL A 17 52.48 -5.19 5.46
CA VAL A 17 52.17 -4.68 6.80
C VAL A 17 51.35 -5.73 7.56
N GLY A 18 51.77 -6.00 8.78
CA GLY A 18 51.36 -7.13 9.58
C GLY A 18 49.99 -7.07 10.22
N GLN A 19 49.65 -8.23 10.66
CA GLN A 19 49.04 -8.67 11.90
C GLN A 19 47.72 -9.37 11.83
N THR A 20 47.83 -10.61 12.31
CA THR A 20 46.87 -11.50 12.98
C THR A 20 45.66 -11.98 12.18
N GLN A 21 45.90 -13.06 11.47
CA GLN A 21 44.86 -14.06 11.19
C GLN A 21 44.66 -14.93 12.43
N PRO A 22 43.43 -15.22 12.84
CA PRO A 22 43.15 -16.44 13.59
C PRO A 22 42.98 -17.59 12.59
N GLN A 23 43.81 -18.60 12.76
CA GLN A 23 43.70 -19.92 12.15
C GLN A 23 42.33 -20.53 12.39
N ALA A 24 41.58 -20.78 11.32
CA ALA A 24 40.40 -21.63 11.32
C ALA A 24 40.43 -22.52 10.09
N ALA A 25 41.37 -23.47 10.10
CA ALA A 25 41.35 -24.59 9.18
C ALA A 25 41.37 -25.89 10.01
N GLY A 26 40.30 -26.72 9.90
CA GLY A 26 40.30 -28.09 10.33
C GLY A 26 39.52 -28.44 11.58
N LYS A 27 38.40 -27.76 11.90
CA LYS A 27 37.50 -28.23 12.94
C LYS A 27 36.48 -29.21 12.37
N THR A 28 36.37 -30.38 13.00
CA THR A 28 35.35 -31.39 12.66
C THR A 28 33.94 -30.87 13.00
N LEU A 29 32.92 -31.48 12.42
CA LEU A 29 31.50 -31.09 12.62
C LEU A 29 31.13 -31.05 14.12
N ASP A 30 31.68 -32.00 14.89
CA ASP A 30 31.48 -32.09 16.32
C ASP A 30 32.12 -30.94 17.11
N GLU A 31 33.28 -30.42 16.65
CA GLU A 31 33.93 -29.26 17.25
C GLU A 31 33.17 -27.95 16.90
N LEU A 32 32.51 -27.88 15.76
CA LEU A 32 31.64 -26.78 15.36
C LEU A 32 30.32 -26.77 16.16
N GLU A 33 29.75 -27.95 16.39
CA GLU A 33 28.58 -28.09 17.28
C GLU A 33 28.92 -27.76 18.73
N ALA A 34 30.06 -28.22 19.22
CA ALA A 34 30.55 -27.86 20.54
C ALA A 34 30.80 -26.35 20.69
N TYR A 35 31.40 -25.73 19.67
CA TYR A 35 31.61 -24.29 19.63
C TYR A 35 30.27 -23.50 19.61
N LEU A 36 29.31 -23.93 18.80
CA LEU A 36 27.97 -23.30 18.75
C LEU A 36 27.22 -23.49 20.08
N LYS A 37 27.37 -24.65 20.74
CA LYS A 37 26.77 -24.92 22.03
C LYS A 37 27.41 -24.09 23.15
N ALA A 38 28.74 -23.93 23.12
CA ALA A 38 29.47 -23.06 24.02
C ALA A 38 29.13 -21.58 23.82
N SER A 39 29.06 -21.13 22.57
CA SER A 39 28.68 -19.78 22.21
C SER A 39 27.23 -19.44 22.61
N ARG A 40 26.30 -20.41 22.49
CA ARG A 40 24.91 -20.28 22.99
C ARG A 40 24.87 -20.23 24.53
N ALA A 41 25.67 -21.02 25.20
CA ALA A 41 25.74 -20.99 26.66
C ALA A 41 26.34 -19.68 27.19
N GLU A 42 27.33 -19.13 26.48
CA GLU A 42 27.96 -17.87 26.82
C GLU A 42 27.01 -16.67 26.57
N LEU A 43 26.24 -16.72 25.48
CA LEU A 43 25.20 -15.73 25.18
C LEU A 43 24.05 -15.81 26.21
N GLY A 44 23.62 -17.03 26.58
CA GLY A 44 22.63 -17.26 27.62
C GLY A 44 23.09 -16.78 29.01
N ALA A 45 24.39 -16.94 29.33
CA ALA A 45 24.98 -16.45 30.55
C ALA A 45 25.13 -14.91 30.57
N ARG A 46 25.40 -14.27 29.43
CA ARG A 46 25.39 -12.82 29.29
C ARG A 46 23.97 -12.24 29.46
N LEU A 47 22.98 -12.83 28.77
CA LEU A 47 21.58 -12.41 28.90
C LEU A 47 21.03 -12.58 30.31
N SER A 48 21.42 -13.66 31.01
CA SER A 48 21.03 -13.86 32.42
C SER A 48 21.73 -12.89 33.37
N LYS A 49 22.95 -12.43 33.07
CA LYS A 49 23.64 -11.38 33.81
C LYS A 49 23.01 -10.01 33.57
N GLU A 50 22.70 -9.68 32.33
CA GLU A 50 21.97 -8.44 31.99
C GLU A 50 20.56 -8.41 32.59
N ASP A 51 19.84 -9.57 32.65
CA ASP A 51 18.55 -9.69 33.33
C ASP A 51 18.68 -9.54 34.88
N GLN A 52 19.83 -9.90 35.45
CA GLN A 52 20.09 -9.69 36.87
C GLN A 52 20.56 -8.25 37.19
N GLU A 53 21.30 -7.64 36.30
CA GLU A 53 21.71 -6.21 36.41
C GLU A 53 20.53 -5.27 36.18
N ALA A 54 19.56 -5.65 35.29
CA ALA A 54 18.34 -4.88 35.07
C ALA A 54 17.34 -4.97 36.24
N LYS A 55 17.46 -5.97 37.10
CA LYS A 55 16.61 -6.15 38.30
C LYS A 55 17.16 -5.51 39.58
N THR A 56 18.40 -5.04 39.57
CA THR A 56 18.99 -4.26 40.65
C THR A 56 18.92 -2.78 40.32
N PRO A 57 18.06 -1.99 40.99
CA PRO A 57 18.05 -0.55 40.76
C PRO A 57 19.43 0.01 41.20
N PRO A 58 20.05 0.89 40.41
CA PRO A 58 21.30 1.53 40.81
C PRO A 58 21.03 2.34 42.08
N THR A 59 21.84 2.09 43.11
CA THR A 59 21.84 2.88 44.35
C THR A 59 22.41 4.26 44.02
N VAL A 60 21.52 5.16 43.61
CA VAL A 60 21.85 6.57 43.38
C VAL A 60 21.60 7.32 44.68
N GLN A 61 22.64 8.06 45.12
CA GLN A 61 22.54 9.02 46.21
C GLN A 61 21.39 9.98 45.93
N GLN A 62 20.57 10.22 46.95
CA GLN A 62 19.39 11.07 46.94
C GLN A 62 19.75 12.51 46.53
N GLY A 63 19.55 12.80 45.24
CA GLY A 63 19.28 14.14 44.71
C GLY A 63 17.87 14.05 44.12
N GLU A 64 17.00 15.00 44.39
CA GLU A 64 15.62 15.03 43.88
C GLU A 64 15.62 14.95 42.35
N ILE A 65 15.28 13.77 41.83
CA ILE A 65 15.12 13.53 40.38
C ILE A 65 13.83 14.21 39.95
N SER A 66 13.90 15.08 38.95
CA SER A 66 12.73 15.78 38.42
C SER A 66 11.72 14.78 37.83
N ASP A 67 10.42 15.10 37.87
CA ASP A 67 9.36 14.24 37.30
C ASP A 67 9.56 13.91 35.82
N GLY A 68 10.29 14.76 35.10
CA GLY A 68 10.69 14.53 33.71
C GLY A 68 11.74 13.41 33.55
N GLU A 69 12.72 13.35 34.46
CA GLU A 69 13.73 12.30 34.48
C GLU A 69 13.17 10.94 34.89
N LYS A 70 12.22 10.89 35.81
CA LYS A 70 11.52 9.65 36.17
C LYS A 70 10.76 9.06 34.99
N ARG A 71 10.02 9.90 34.25
CA ARG A 71 9.32 9.48 33.03
C ARG A 71 10.27 9.03 31.92
N PHE A 72 11.42 9.67 31.80
CA PHE A 72 12.43 9.27 30.80
C PHE A 72 13.01 7.90 31.12
N LEU A 73 13.33 7.61 32.37
CA LEU A 73 13.82 6.31 32.84
C LEU A 73 12.76 5.21 32.71
N GLU A 74 11.48 5.52 32.95
CA GLU A 74 10.38 4.58 32.71
C GLU A 74 10.23 4.25 31.21
N ILE A 75 10.32 5.23 30.34
CA ILE A 75 10.25 5.03 28.89
C ILE A 75 11.47 4.22 28.40
N GLU A 76 12.65 4.50 28.90
CA GLU A 76 13.87 3.75 28.57
C GLU A 76 13.80 2.29 29.03
N ALA A 77 13.25 2.03 30.23
CA ALA A 77 13.00 0.68 30.73
C ALA A 77 12.00 -0.09 29.85
N ILE A 78 10.90 0.55 29.41
CA ILE A 78 9.90 -0.05 28.51
C ILE A 78 10.50 -0.34 27.13
N ILE A 79 11.33 0.55 26.61
CA ILE A 79 12.03 0.37 25.32
C ILE A 79 12.99 -0.82 25.41
N ASN A 80 13.76 -0.93 26.48
CA ASN A 80 14.72 -2.03 26.69
C ASN A 80 14.01 -3.38 26.90
N GLU A 81 12.90 -3.41 27.62
CA GLU A 81 12.11 -4.63 27.81
C GLU A 81 11.48 -5.11 26.48
N ARG A 82 10.95 -4.22 25.66
CA ARG A 82 10.45 -4.53 24.31
C ARG A 82 11.56 -4.97 23.36
N ARG A 83 12.76 -4.41 23.50
CA ARG A 83 13.93 -4.82 22.72
C ARG A 83 14.35 -6.24 23.08
N LEU A 84 14.42 -6.58 24.37
CA LEU A 84 14.75 -7.93 24.85
C LEU A 84 13.69 -8.96 24.49
N GLN A 85 12.41 -8.61 24.53
CA GLN A 85 11.32 -9.47 24.03
C GLN A 85 11.48 -9.76 22.54
N ARG A 86 11.78 -8.75 21.72
CA ARG A 86 12.02 -8.94 20.28
C ARG A 86 13.25 -9.79 19.98
N GLU A 87 14.33 -9.62 20.73
CA GLU A 87 15.53 -10.47 20.57
C GLU A 87 15.21 -11.93 20.94
N ARG A 88 14.35 -12.18 21.93
CA ARG A 88 13.86 -13.54 22.24
C ARG A 88 12.99 -14.13 21.15
N GLU A 89 12.06 -13.35 20.57
CA GLU A 89 11.22 -13.78 19.44
C GLU A 89 12.04 -14.03 18.17
N LEU A 90 13.11 -13.28 17.92
CA LEU A 90 14.03 -13.48 16.81
C LEU A 90 14.93 -14.71 16.99
N LEU A 91 15.21 -15.11 18.24
CA LEU A 91 15.97 -16.31 18.58
C LEU A 91 15.09 -17.56 18.62
N GLU A 92 13.78 -17.44 18.80
CA GLU A 92 12.82 -18.50 18.52
C GLU A 92 12.61 -18.62 17.02
N ILE A 93 13.61 -19.20 16.31
CA ILE A 93 13.40 -19.72 14.97
C ILE A 93 12.22 -20.70 15.09
N PRO A 94 11.09 -20.49 14.40
CA PRO A 94 10.00 -21.41 14.45
C PRO A 94 10.56 -22.79 14.10
N LYS A 95 10.42 -23.72 15.01
CA LYS A 95 10.71 -25.13 14.78
C LYS A 95 10.09 -25.46 13.44
N THR A 96 10.89 -26.01 12.54
CA THR A 96 10.46 -26.52 11.24
C THR A 96 9.01 -26.96 11.31
N PRO A 97 8.12 -26.43 10.48
CA PRO A 97 6.73 -26.84 10.51
C PRO A 97 6.70 -28.36 10.39
N GLU A 98 6.03 -29.00 11.33
CA GLU A 98 5.79 -30.43 11.30
C GLU A 98 5.35 -30.82 9.88
N ARG A 99 5.94 -31.92 9.38
CA ARG A 99 5.65 -32.53 8.11
C ARG A 99 4.17 -32.40 7.78
N VAL A 100 3.87 -31.58 6.78
CA VAL A 100 2.57 -31.61 6.11
C VAL A 100 2.61 -32.74 5.09
N PRO A 101 1.90 -33.84 5.31
CA PRO A 101 1.72 -34.87 4.29
C PRO A 101 0.65 -34.37 3.34
N GLY A 102 1.01 -34.17 2.10
CA GLY A 102 0.07 -33.78 1.05
C GLY A 102 0.01 -32.26 0.85
N ALA A 103 -0.52 -31.86 -0.31
CA ALA A 103 -0.61 -30.51 -0.80
C ALA A 103 -0.84 -29.45 0.29
N PRO A 104 -0.22 -28.25 0.18
CA PRO A 104 -0.38 -27.21 1.18
C PRO A 104 -1.87 -26.92 1.38
N PRO A 105 -2.37 -26.89 2.63
CA PRO A 105 -3.75 -26.53 2.89
C PRO A 105 -3.94 -25.08 2.47
N GLY A 106 -4.84 -24.82 1.54
CA GLY A 106 -5.32 -23.50 1.22
C GLY A 106 -4.87 -22.86 -0.08
N VAL A 107 -4.13 -23.54 -0.94
CA VAL A 107 -4.09 -23.13 -2.35
C VAL A 107 -5.34 -23.72 -3.01
N ILE A 108 -6.46 -23.04 -2.83
CA ILE A 108 -7.61 -23.22 -3.71
C ILE A 108 -7.14 -22.66 -5.05
N PRO A 109 -7.01 -23.49 -6.11
CA PRO A 109 -6.80 -22.94 -7.43
C PRO A 109 -8.02 -22.08 -7.72
N LEU A 110 -7.86 -20.75 -7.69
CA LEU A 110 -8.87 -19.88 -8.27
C LEU A 110 -9.06 -20.37 -9.70
N ARG A 111 -10.21 -20.98 -9.97
CA ARG A 111 -10.61 -21.25 -11.34
C ARG A 111 -10.61 -19.90 -12.04
N ILE A 112 -10.00 -19.84 -13.20
CA ILE A 112 -9.97 -18.65 -14.06
C ILE A 112 -11.41 -18.16 -14.35
N ASP A 113 -12.38 -19.03 -14.16
CA ASP A 113 -13.81 -18.80 -14.36
C ASP A 113 -14.58 -18.36 -13.12
N ASP A 114 -13.98 -18.35 -11.92
CA ASP A 114 -14.61 -17.70 -10.78
C ASP A 114 -14.48 -16.19 -10.98
N PRO A 115 -15.57 -15.48 -11.33
CA PRO A 115 -15.54 -14.04 -11.31
C PRO A 115 -15.13 -13.67 -9.89
N LEU A 116 -14.09 -12.80 -9.76
CA LEU A 116 -13.83 -12.09 -8.52
C LEU A 116 -15.22 -11.70 -8.01
N GLU A 117 -15.60 -12.15 -6.80
CA GLU A 117 -16.86 -11.70 -6.21
C GLU A 117 -16.91 -10.20 -6.47
N PRO A 118 -17.87 -9.72 -7.25
CA PRO A 118 -18.00 -8.30 -7.44
C PRO A 118 -18.10 -7.74 -6.02
N LEU A 119 -17.24 -6.78 -5.69
CA LEU A 119 -17.47 -5.91 -4.54
C LEU A 119 -18.96 -5.64 -4.53
N PRO A 120 -19.66 -5.80 -3.39
CA PRO A 120 -21.11 -5.82 -3.36
C PRO A 120 -21.65 -4.76 -4.30
N SER A 121 -22.23 -5.21 -5.40
CA SER A 121 -22.79 -4.38 -6.48
C SER A 121 -24.07 -3.65 -6.03
N THR A 122 -24.33 -3.68 -4.75
CA THR A 122 -25.37 -2.92 -4.07
C THR A 122 -24.79 -1.71 -3.34
N LEU A 123 -23.90 -0.96 -4.01
CA LEU A 123 -23.83 0.47 -3.69
C LEU A 123 -25.17 1.03 -4.16
N PRO A 124 -25.94 1.72 -3.29
CA PRO A 124 -27.10 2.44 -3.76
C PRO A 124 -26.61 3.33 -4.90
N SER A 125 -27.04 3.06 -6.11
CA SER A 125 -26.86 4.02 -7.19
C SER A 125 -27.53 5.29 -6.66
N PRO A 126 -26.84 6.43 -6.55
CA PRO A 126 -27.53 7.68 -6.42
C PRO A 126 -28.50 7.66 -7.60
N SER A 127 -29.79 7.67 -7.32
CA SER A 127 -30.76 7.68 -8.37
C SER A 127 -30.40 8.89 -9.25
N SER A 128 -30.16 8.70 -10.54
CA SER A 128 -29.96 9.80 -11.49
C SER A 128 -31.10 10.81 -11.40
N ASP A 129 -32.20 10.40 -10.81
CA ASP A 129 -33.41 11.18 -10.56
C ASP A 129 -33.27 12.19 -9.41
N ALA A 130 -32.45 11.94 -8.37
CA ALA A 130 -32.24 12.89 -7.27
C ALA A 130 -31.47 14.12 -7.73
N VAL A 131 -30.43 13.94 -8.54
CA VAL A 131 -29.66 15.03 -9.15
C VAL A 131 -30.47 15.78 -10.23
N ALA A 132 -31.47 15.12 -10.82
CA ALA A 132 -32.36 15.74 -11.82
C ALA A 132 -33.44 16.65 -11.21
N MET A 133 -33.72 16.57 -9.90
CA MET A 133 -34.80 17.31 -9.24
C MET A 133 -34.39 18.61 -8.54
N GLY A 134 -33.14 19.08 -8.67
CA GLY A 134 -32.67 20.35 -8.06
C GLY A 134 -32.48 20.23 -6.55
N GLU A 135 -32.28 19.03 -6.02
CA GLU A 135 -31.88 18.82 -4.63
C GLU A 135 -30.41 19.22 -4.40
N ALA A 136 -30.11 19.65 -3.18
CA ALA A 136 -28.75 20.04 -2.83
C ALA A 136 -27.79 18.83 -2.93
N LEU A 137 -26.60 19.04 -3.49
CA LEU A 137 -25.55 18.02 -3.56
C LEU A 137 -25.07 17.62 -2.16
N LEU A 138 -25.12 16.35 -1.85
CA LEU A 138 -24.69 15.80 -0.56
C LEU A 138 -23.24 15.27 -0.64
N LEU A 139 -22.57 15.18 0.51
CA LEU A 139 -21.22 14.59 0.57
C LEU A 139 -21.24 13.13 0.11
N SER A 140 -22.27 12.37 0.51
CA SER A 140 -22.44 10.96 0.09
C SER A 140 -22.49 10.78 -1.43
N ASP A 141 -23.09 11.74 -2.16
CA ASP A 141 -23.17 11.69 -3.62
C ASP A 141 -21.78 11.82 -4.26
N VAL A 142 -20.96 12.73 -3.72
CA VAL A 142 -19.58 12.95 -4.19
C VAL A 142 -18.71 11.73 -3.88
N ILE A 143 -18.82 11.17 -2.68
CA ILE A 143 -18.08 9.97 -2.27
C ILE A 143 -18.52 8.76 -3.11
N ALA A 144 -19.82 8.56 -3.30
CA ALA A 144 -20.35 7.48 -4.15
C ALA A 144 -19.88 7.62 -5.61
N SER A 145 -19.88 8.85 -6.13
CA SER A 145 -19.32 9.14 -7.47
C SER A 145 -17.84 8.79 -7.56
N THR A 146 -17.06 9.15 -6.53
CA THR A 146 -15.63 8.82 -6.41
C THR A 146 -15.42 7.31 -6.41
N TYR A 147 -16.17 6.55 -5.61
CA TYR A 147 -16.10 5.09 -5.55
C TYR A 147 -16.40 4.43 -6.89
N ARG A 148 -17.37 4.97 -7.61
CA ARG A 148 -17.86 4.41 -8.88
C ARG A 148 -16.89 4.65 -10.04
N ALA A 149 -16.34 5.87 -10.17
CA ALA A 149 -15.75 6.30 -11.42
C ALA A 149 -14.39 7.03 -11.29
N TYR A 150 -13.81 7.12 -10.08
CA TYR A 150 -12.52 7.79 -9.93
C TYR A 150 -11.37 6.93 -10.48
N PRO A 151 -10.56 7.44 -11.43
CA PRO A 151 -9.58 6.62 -12.15
C PRO A 151 -8.54 5.93 -11.28
N GLU A 152 -8.10 6.51 -10.17
CA GLU A 152 -7.12 5.88 -9.28
C GLU A 152 -7.70 4.64 -8.58
N ILE A 153 -8.98 4.68 -8.21
CA ILE A 153 -9.67 3.51 -7.63
C ILE A 153 -9.84 2.43 -8.71
N GLU A 154 -10.17 2.83 -9.94
CA GLU A 154 -10.29 1.87 -11.04
C GLU A 154 -8.93 1.27 -11.43
N MET A 155 -7.84 2.06 -11.43
CA MET A 155 -6.48 1.52 -11.60
C MET A 155 -6.16 0.48 -10.51
N ALA A 156 -6.49 0.76 -9.24
CA ALA A 156 -6.28 -0.20 -8.16
C ALA A 156 -7.15 -1.47 -8.32
N ARG A 157 -8.37 -1.36 -8.86
CA ARG A 157 -9.20 -2.53 -9.20
C ARG A 157 -8.60 -3.34 -10.34
N LEU A 158 -8.06 -2.68 -11.35
CA LEU A 158 -7.39 -3.35 -12.47
C LEU A 158 -6.12 -4.07 -12.03
N GLU A 159 -5.45 -3.62 -10.96
CA GLU A 159 -4.30 -4.33 -10.37
C GLU A 159 -4.67 -5.76 -9.92
N ALA A 160 -5.93 -5.99 -9.52
CA ALA A 160 -6.42 -7.34 -9.25
C ALA A 160 -6.31 -8.26 -10.49
N ARG A 161 -6.57 -7.73 -11.69
CA ARG A 161 -6.42 -8.49 -12.94
C ARG A 161 -4.96 -8.68 -13.32
N VAL A 162 -4.12 -7.68 -13.05
CA VAL A 162 -2.67 -7.77 -13.28
C VAL A 162 -2.06 -8.86 -12.40
N THR A 163 -2.33 -8.81 -11.09
CA THR A 163 -1.80 -9.81 -10.13
C THR A 163 -2.39 -11.20 -10.36
N GLY A 164 -3.65 -11.30 -10.79
CA GLY A 164 -4.27 -12.55 -11.25
C GLY A 164 -3.54 -13.14 -12.47
N GLY A 165 -3.20 -12.30 -13.45
CA GLY A 165 -2.37 -12.68 -14.60
C GLY A 165 -0.97 -13.12 -14.20
N GLN A 166 -0.32 -12.43 -13.26
CA GLN A 166 0.99 -12.82 -12.71
C GLN A 166 0.93 -14.18 -11.99
N THR A 167 -0.15 -14.44 -11.23
CA THR A 167 -0.36 -15.73 -10.59
C THR A 167 -0.52 -16.84 -11.63
N THR A 168 -1.29 -16.59 -12.70
CA THR A 168 -1.41 -17.53 -13.84
C THR A 168 -0.06 -17.77 -14.49
N THR A 169 0.74 -16.73 -14.70
CA THR A 169 2.11 -16.85 -15.24
C THR A 169 3.00 -17.71 -14.35
N ALA A 170 2.93 -17.53 -13.02
CA ALA A 170 3.69 -18.34 -12.08
C ALA A 170 3.26 -19.84 -12.10
N TYR A 171 1.98 -20.13 -12.33
CA TYR A 171 1.50 -21.49 -12.57
C TYR A 171 2.04 -22.08 -13.87
N GLY A 172 2.31 -21.24 -14.89
CA GLY A 172 2.88 -21.66 -16.17
C GLY A 172 4.22 -22.40 -16.04
N ALA A 173 4.96 -22.22 -14.93
CA ALA A 173 6.14 -23.01 -14.62
C ALA A 173 5.86 -24.53 -14.51
N TYR A 174 4.62 -24.91 -14.25
CA TYR A 174 4.16 -26.29 -14.11
C TYR A 174 3.41 -26.82 -15.36
N ASP A 175 3.40 -26.05 -16.42
CA ASP A 175 2.80 -26.47 -17.69
C ASP A 175 3.56 -27.64 -18.29
N THR A 176 2.85 -28.41 -19.09
CA THR A 176 3.46 -29.48 -19.86
C THR A 176 4.02 -28.89 -21.15
N HIS A 177 5.33 -28.99 -21.34
CA HIS A 177 6.00 -28.54 -22.54
C HIS A 177 6.06 -29.68 -23.56
N LEU A 178 5.69 -29.39 -24.79
CA LEU A 178 5.90 -30.25 -25.96
C LEU A 178 7.07 -29.71 -26.76
N ASP A 179 8.18 -30.42 -26.69
CA ASP A 179 9.38 -30.05 -27.40
C ASP A 179 9.55 -30.97 -28.62
N TYR A 180 9.93 -30.41 -29.75
CA TYR A 180 10.32 -31.17 -30.91
C TYR A 180 11.60 -30.60 -31.50
N TYR A 181 12.37 -31.47 -32.10
CA TYR A 181 13.55 -31.07 -32.86
C TYR A 181 13.75 -31.91 -34.11
N THR A 182 14.25 -31.26 -35.15
CA THR A 182 14.73 -31.88 -36.38
C THR A 182 16.11 -31.32 -36.70
N LEU A 183 17.13 -32.17 -36.65
CA LEU A 183 18.51 -31.79 -36.88
C LEU A 183 19.07 -32.67 -37.98
N ASN A 184 19.38 -32.09 -39.12
CA ASN A 184 19.89 -32.79 -40.29
C ASN A 184 21.29 -32.29 -40.64
N LYS A 185 22.20 -33.23 -40.88
CA LYS A 185 23.55 -32.99 -41.38
C LYS A 185 23.68 -33.70 -42.71
N PRO A 186 23.15 -33.11 -43.82
CA PRO A 186 23.03 -33.79 -45.10
C PRO A 186 24.34 -33.84 -45.90
N VAL A 187 25.36 -33.08 -45.52
CA VAL A 187 26.65 -32.98 -46.21
C VAL A 187 27.78 -33.10 -45.19
N GLY A 188 28.75 -33.92 -45.45
CA GLY A 188 29.95 -34.16 -44.64
C GLY A 188 30.30 -35.65 -44.54
N TYR A 189 31.40 -35.96 -43.86
CA TYR A 189 31.84 -37.36 -43.68
C TYR A 189 30.83 -38.18 -42.83
N TYR A 190 30.17 -37.51 -41.86
CA TYR A 190 29.14 -38.08 -40.99
C TYR A 190 27.77 -37.47 -41.30
N GLU A 191 27.11 -38.02 -42.30
CA GLU A 191 25.76 -37.60 -42.69
C GLU A 191 24.73 -38.25 -41.77
N ASN A 192 23.92 -37.47 -41.10
CA ASN A 192 22.89 -37.96 -40.19
C ASN A 192 21.66 -37.05 -40.10
N SER A 193 20.58 -37.64 -39.64
CA SER A 193 19.32 -36.98 -39.36
C SER A 193 18.82 -37.40 -37.97
N ARG A 194 18.45 -36.45 -37.16
CA ARG A 194 17.93 -36.64 -35.80
C ARG A 194 16.61 -35.91 -35.65
N ASN A 195 15.58 -36.64 -35.30
CA ASN A 195 14.26 -36.11 -35.07
C ASN A 195 13.76 -36.59 -33.71
N GLY A 196 13.10 -35.74 -32.96
CA GLY A 196 12.55 -36.14 -31.67
C GLY A 196 11.37 -35.25 -31.26
N VAL A 197 10.52 -35.85 -30.49
CA VAL A 197 9.40 -35.18 -29.80
C VAL A 197 9.41 -35.64 -28.35
N SER A 198 9.25 -34.70 -27.44
CA SER A 198 9.21 -34.99 -26.00
C SER A 198 8.21 -34.10 -25.27
N LEU A 199 7.64 -34.65 -24.23
CA LEU A 199 6.84 -33.93 -23.23
C LEU A 199 7.67 -33.81 -21.96
N SER A 200 7.73 -32.64 -21.39
CA SER A 200 8.36 -32.38 -20.10
C SER A 200 7.45 -31.57 -19.18
N ARG A 201 7.53 -31.83 -17.89
CA ARG A 201 6.73 -31.11 -16.88
C ARG A 201 7.49 -30.98 -15.58
N GLN A 202 7.48 -29.78 -15.03
CA GLN A 202 7.93 -29.49 -13.66
C GLN A 202 6.95 -30.09 -12.65
N LEU A 203 7.46 -30.74 -11.60
CA LEU A 203 6.64 -31.40 -10.59
C LEU A 203 6.50 -30.53 -9.35
N TRP A 204 5.31 -30.55 -8.75
CA TRP A 204 5.00 -29.74 -7.57
C TRP A 204 5.89 -30.04 -6.35
N TRP A 205 6.29 -31.29 -6.19
CA TRP A 205 7.18 -31.69 -5.09
C TRP A 205 8.68 -31.50 -5.39
N GLY A 206 8.98 -30.76 -6.43
CA GLY A 206 10.33 -30.52 -6.94
C GLY A 206 10.78 -31.56 -7.98
N GLY A 207 11.73 -31.14 -8.81
CA GLY A 207 12.19 -31.95 -9.95
C GLY A 207 11.25 -31.89 -11.14
N TYR A 208 11.53 -32.72 -12.14
CA TYR A 208 10.76 -32.78 -13.38
C TYR A 208 10.66 -34.19 -13.92
N ALA A 209 9.62 -34.45 -14.69
CA ALA A 209 9.45 -35.69 -15.48
C ALA A 209 9.46 -35.35 -16.95
N MET A 210 9.99 -36.28 -17.77
CA MET A 210 9.97 -36.16 -19.22
C MET A 210 9.68 -37.52 -19.86
N ALA A 211 9.04 -37.52 -21.02
CA ALA A 211 8.84 -38.69 -21.85
C ALA A 211 8.85 -38.28 -23.33
N GLY A 212 9.41 -39.08 -24.16
CA GLY A 212 9.50 -38.74 -25.58
C GLY A 212 9.90 -39.91 -26.48
N TYR A 213 9.93 -39.60 -27.75
CA TYR A 213 10.39 -40.49 -28.80
C TYR A 213 11.42 -39.76 -29.65
N ARG A 214 12.50 -40.48 -30.01
CA ARG A 214 13.49 -39.96 -30.96
C ARG A 214 13.93 -41.01 -31.98
N ILE A 215 14.36 -40.51 -33.10
CA ILE A 215 14.91 -41.33 -34.17
C ILE A 215 16.17 -40.66 -34.73
N GLY A 216 17.28 -41.40 -34.73
CA GLY A 216 18.56 -41.00 -35.31
C GLY A 216 18.96 -41.93 -36.43
N ARG A 217 19.16 -41.38 -37.62
CA ARG A 217 19.50 -42.10 -38.84
C ARG A 217 20.81 -41.59 -39.42
N GLY A 218 21.51 -42.47 -40.16
CA GLY A 218 22.72 -42.12 -40.88
C GLY A 218 23.99 -42.52 -40.15
N THR A 219 25.09 -41.92 -40.53
CA THR A 219 26.42 -42.20 -40.00
C THR A 219 26.78 -41.22 -38.95
N PHE A 220 27.06 -41.70 -37.74
CA PHE A 220 27.41 -40.86 -36.60
C PHE A 220 28.91 -40.98 -36.28
N GLU A 221 29.46 -39.92 -35.73
CA GLU A 221 30.80 -39.93 -35.17
C GLU A 221 30.91 -41.03 -34.10
N PRO A 222 32.04 -41.80 -34.01
CA PRO A 222 32.18 -42.89 -33.05
C PRO A 222 31.89 -42.48 -31.57
N TRP A 223 32.21 -41.22 -31.19
CA TRP A 223 31.97 -40.67 -29.87
C TRP A 223 30.54 -40.16 -29.66
N TYR A 224 29.73 -40.07 -30.74
CA TYR A 224 28.29 -39.73 -30.70
C TYR A 224 27.40 -40.87 -31.14
N LYS A 225 27.90 -42.08 -31.13
CA LYS A 225 27.18 -43.28 -31.59
C LYS A 225 25.88 -43.54 -30.81
N GLU A 226 25.82 -43.09 -29.57
CA GLU A 226 24.59 -43.13 -28.73
C GLU A 226 23.42 -42.37 -29.35
N LEU A 227 23.67 -41.38 -30.21
CA LEU A 227 22.64 -40.60 -30.91
C LEU A 227 21.99 -41.40 -32.05
N GLN A 228 22.63 -42.47 -32.54
CA GLN A 228 22.05 -43.40 -33.49
C GLN A 228 21.06 -44.31 -32.78
N THR A 229 19.85 -44.46 -33.31
CA THR A 229 18.82 -45.34 -32.76
C THR A 229 18.67 -46.62 -33.60
N ASN A 230 17.98 -47.63 -33.07
CA ASN A 230 17.53 -48.77 -33.86
C ASN A 230 16.57 -48.31 -34.98
N LYS A 231 16.25 -49.19 -35.94
CA LYS A 231 15.43 -48.82 -37.11
C LYS A 231 14.03 -48.32 -36.77
N GLY A 232 13.47 -48.67 -35.64
CA GLY A 232 12.19 -48.16 -35.10
C GLY A 232 12.30 -46.93 -34.21
N GLY A 233 13.53 -46.39 -34.00
CA GLY A 233 13.73 -45.29 -33.05
C GLY A 233 13.81 -45.76 -31.60
N GLU A 234 13.62 -44.87 -30.69
CA GLU A 234 13.57 -45.18 -29.24
C GLU A 234 12.55 -44.31 -28.50
N PHE A 235 11.82 -44.91 -27.57
CA PHE A 235 11.08 -44.22 -26.56
C PHE A 235 11.97 -44.00 -25.36
N HIS A 236 11.86 -42.83 -24.74
CA HIS A 236 12.55 -42.52 -23.50
C HIS A 236 11.60 -41.87 -22.49
N ALA A 237 11.79 -42.23 -21.24
CA ALA A 237 11.12 -41.57 -20.12
C ALA A 237 12.14 -41.31 -19.01
N GLY A 238 12.03 -40.20 -18.36
CA GLY A 238 12.97 -39.84 -17.31
C GLY A 238 12.28 -39.05 -16.20
N TRP A 239 12.86 -39.15 -15.03
CA TRP A 239 12.43 -38.41 -13.83
C TRP A 239 13.66 -37.97 -13.07
N VAL A 240 13.64 -36.69 -12.67
CA VAL A 240 14.68 -36.09 -11.85
C VAL A 240 14.03 -35.59 -10.56
N GLN A 241 14.53 -36.06 -9.41
CA GLN A 241 14.03 -35.72 -8.10
C GLN A 241 15.14 -35.10 -7.26
N PRO A 242 15.06 -33.83 -6.90
CA PRO A 242 15.96 -33.24 -5.91
C PRO A 242 15.74 -33.87 -4.54
N LEU A 243 16.84 -34.28 -3.89
CA LEU A 243 16.81 -34.92 -2.57
C LEU A 243 17.05 -33.92 -1.44
N LEU A 244 17.83 -32.87 -1.64
CA LEU A 244 18.20 -31.86 -0.67
C LEU A 244 17.76 -30.47 -1.14
N GLN A 245 18.63 -29.74 -1.88
CA GLN A 245 18.29 -28.42 -2.42
C GLN A 245 17.18 -28.58 -3.47
N GLY A 246 16.14 -27.74 -3.40
CA GLY A 246 15.01 -27.77 -4.33
C GLY A 246 13.89 -28.76 -3.96
N ARG A 247 14.09 -29.63 -2.93
CA ARG A 247 13.04 -30.56 -2.49
C ARG A 247 11.95 -29.87 -1.68
N ALA A 248 12.33 -29.21 -0.58
CA ALA A 248 11.36 -28.55 0.31
C ALA A 248 10.79 -27.28 -0.33
N ILE A 249 11.64 -26.50 -0.98
CA ILE A 249 11.29 -25.25 -1.63
C ILE A 249 12.22 -25.01 -2.81
N ASP A 250 11.71 -24.44 -3.89
CA ASP A 250 12.43 -24.07 -5.09
C ASP A 250 11.98 -22.69 -5.61
N PRO A 251 12.67 -22.09 -6.59
CA PRO A 251 12.30 -20.78 -7.12
C PRO A 251 10.88 -20.71 -7.65
N TYR A 252 10.38 -21.74 -8.33
CA TYR A 252 9.04 -21.76 -8.93
C TYR A 252 7.93 -21.71 -7.88
N ARG A 253 8.10 -22.48 -6.78
CA ARG A 253 7.15 -22.44 -5.66
C ARG A 253 7.19 -21.12 -4.94
N VAL A 254 8.36 -20.52 -4.74
CA VAL A 254 8.47 -19.19 -4.10
C VAL A 254 7.80 -18.12 -4.95
N GLU A 255 8.05 -18.13 -6.27
CA GLU A 255 7.41 -17.21 -7.21
C GLU A 255 5.87 -17.31 -7.13
N LEU A 256 5.34 -18.53 -7.11
CA LEU A 256 3.90 -18.75 -6.96
C LEU A 256 3.36 -18.27 -5.60
N PHE A 257 4.07 -18.53 -4.49
CA PHE A 257 3.65 -18.05 -3.18
C PHE A 257 3.68 -16.52 -3.09
N GLN A 258 4.69 -15.90 -3.69
CA GLN A 258 4.78 -14.45 -3.77
C GLN A 258 3.70 -13.84 -4.69
N ALA A 259 3.37 -14.48 -5.80
CA ALA A 259 2.27 -14.07 -6.66
C ALA A 259 0.92 -14.11 -5.93
N ASN A 260 0.66 -15.17 -5.15
CA ASN A 260 -0.53 -15.25 -4.30
C ASN A 260 -0.57 -14.17 -3.22
N LEU A 261 0.58 -13.83 -2.62
CA LEU A 261 0.66 -12.73 -1.65
C LEU A 261 0.44 -11.36 -2.32
N ASN A 262 0.92 -11.17 -3.55
CA ASN A 262 0.62 -9.97 -4.33
C ASN A 262 -0.89 -9.83 -4.59
N GLN A 263 -1.57 -10.93 -4.91
CA GLN A 263 -3.02 -10.92 -5.08
C GLN A 263 -3.75 -10.56 -3.78
N GLN A 264 -3.25 -11.03 -2.63
CA GLN A 264 -3.81 -10.64 -1.32
C GLN A 264 -3.56 -9.16 -0.99
N ALA A 265 -2.48 -8.55 -1.51
CA ALA A 265 -2.16 -7.13 -1.30
C ALA A 265 -3.13 -6.20 -2.01
N VAL A 266 -3.79 -6.64 -3.08
CA VAL A 266 -4.69 -5.79 -3.88
C VAL A 266 -5.85 -5.22 -3.06
N LYS A 267 -6.44 -6.02 -2.17
CA LYS A 267 -7.57 -5.54 -1.34
C LYS A 267 -7.16 -4.38 -0.42
N PRO A 268 -6.09 -4.47 0.39
CA PRO A 268 -5.58 -3.32 1.14
C PRO A 268 -5.18 -2.13 0.26
N GLU A 269 -4.61 -2.36 -0.93
CA GLU A 269 -4.25 -1.28 -1.86
C GLU A 269 -5.48 -0.52 -2.37
N ILE A 270 -6.55 -1.22 -2.76
CA ILE A 270 -7.83 -0.61 -3.13
C ILE A 270 -8.37 0.21 -1.96
N GLN A 271 -8.36 -0.35 -0.75
CA GLN A 271 -8.84 0.34 0.45
C GLN A 271 -8.02 1.60 0.75
N GLN A 272 -6.71 1.57 0.58
CA GLN A 272 -5.84 2.74 0.74
C GLN A 272 -6.20 3.86 -0.25
N ASN A 273 -6.39 3.51 -1.52
CA ASN A 273 -6.78 4.47 -2.55
C ASN A 273 -8.18 5.05 -2.31
N ILE A 274 -9.13 4.23 -1.85
CA ILE A 274 -10.46 4.68 -1.46
C ILE A 274 -10.37 5.71 -0.32
N LEU A 275 -9.64 5.42 0.76
CA LEU A 275 -9.48 6.32 1.89
C LEU A 275 -8.86 7.66 1.46
N SER A 276 -7.80 7.62 0.64
CA SER A 276 -7.13 8.83 0.15
C SER A 276 -8.03 9.65 -0.77
N ALA A 277 -8.60 9.02 -1.80
CA ALA A 277 -9.45 9.70 -2.78
C ALA A 277 -10.71 10.30 -2.13
N SER A 278 -11.30 9.59 -1.17
CA SER A 278 -12.49 10.08 -0.46
C SER A 278 -12.18 11.26 0.46
N PHE A 279 -10.99 11.28 1.07
CA PHE A 279 -10.55 12.42 1.86
C PHE A 279 -10.36 13.66 0.98
N ASP A 280 -9.68 13.51 -0.16
CA ASP A 280 -9.49 14.61 -1.10
C ASP A 280 -10.82 15.11 -1.68
N ALA A 281 -11.75 14.20 -1.97
CA ALA A 281 -13.12 14.53 -2.39
C ALA A 281 -13.88 15.33 -1.32
N SER A 282 -13.78 14.92 -0.05
CA SER A 282 -14.38 15.62 1.09
C SER A 282 -13.83 17.04 1.23
N ILE A 283 -12.51 17.21 1.12
CA ILE A 283 -11.87 18.53 1.13
C ILE A 283 -12.38 19.40 -0.02
N ALA A 284 -12.49 18.85 -1.22
CA ALA A 284 -12.97 19.59 -2.39
C ALA A 284 -14.43 20.03 -2.22
N TYR A 285 -15.28 19.14 -1.67
CA TYR A 285 -16.68 19.39 -1.42
C TYR A 285 -16.90 20.50 -0.36
N TRP A 286 -16.26 20.44 0.79
CA TRP A 286 -16.42 21.43 1.84
C TRP A 286 -15.88 22.82 1.43
N LYS A 287 -14.80 22.86 0.66
CA LYS A 287 -14.29 24.09 0.07
C LYS A 287 -15.21 24.68 -0.99
N TRP A 288 -15.94 23.85 -1.73
CA TRP A 288 -16.91 24.31 -2.71
C TRP A 288 -18.14 24.94 -2.01
N ILE A 289 -18.66 24.30 -0.95
CA ILE A 289 -19.75 24.86 -0.14
C ILE A 289 -19.34 26.21 0.47
N GLU A 290 -18.19 26.27 1.12
CA GLU A 290 -17.68 27.51 1.72
C GLU A 290 -17.59 28.62 0.66
N ALA A 291 -16.95 28.37 -0.46
CA ALA A 291 -16.75 29.37 -1.51
C ALA A 291 -18.07 29.86 -2.12
N GLY A 292 -19.07 28.98 -2.24
CA GLY A 292 -20.41 29.33 -2.72
C GLY A 292 -21.16 30.23 -1.74
N ASN A 293 -21.17 29.86 -0.45
CA ASN A 293 -21.85 30.65 0.58
C ASN A 293 -21.15 32.00 0.82
N VAL A 294 -19.81 32.08 0.72
CA VAL A 294 -19.07 33.34 0.73
C VAL A 294 -19.47 34.24 -0.46
N LEU A 295 -19.61 33.68 -1.66
CA LEU A 295 -20.09 34.45 -2.81
C LEU A 295 -21.48 35.04 -2.55
N LEU A 296 -22.40 34.22 -2.05
CA LEU A 296 -23.77 34.68 -1.71
C LEU A 296 -23.75 35.80 -0.64
N ALA A 297 -22.89 35.70 0.38
CA ALA A 297 -22.72 36.73 1.40
C ALA A 297 -22.20 38.05 0.78
N GLN A 298 -21.22 37.99 -0.13
CA GLN A 298 -20.69 39.18 -0.80
C GLN A 298 -21.71 39.79 -1.77
N GLU A 299 -22.49 39.00 -2.49
CA GLU A 299 -23.56 39.47 -3.38
C GLU A 299 -24.66 40.18 -2.59
N ARG A 300 -25.10 39.63 -1.42
CA ARG A 300 -26.03 40.29 -0.51
C ARG A 300 -25.51 41.63 -0.03
N LEU A 301 -24.23 41.72 0.33
CA LEU A 301 -23.60 42.97 0.77
C LEU A 301 -23.53 44.01 -0.33
N LEU A 302 -23.25 43.61 -1.59
CA LEU A 302 -23.26 44.48 -2.75
C LEU A 302 -24.67 44.97 -3.05
N GLU A 303 -25.68 44.09 -3.06
CA GLU A 303 -27.08 44.45 -3.27
C GLU A 303 -27.56 45.49 -2.28
N LEU A 304 -27.19 45.34 -1.00
CA LEU A 304 -27.50 46.34 0.06
C LEU A 304 -26.90 47.73 -0.27
N ALA A 305 -25.65 47.78 -0.75
CA ALA A 305 -25.00 49.04 -1.12
C ALA A 305 -25.64 49.69 -2.35
N VAL A 306 -26.05 48.91 -3.34
CA VAL A 306 -26.74 49.38 -4.54
C VAL A 306 -28.13 49.95 -4.16
N LYS A 307 -28.94 49.20 -3.37
CA LYS A 307 -30.23 49.68 -2.88
C LYS A 307 -30.10 50.99 -2.10
N ARG A 308 -29.04 51.13 -1.29
CA ARG A 308 -28.75 52.34 -0.53
C ARG A 308 -28.41 53.51 -1.43
N ASN A 309 -27.69 53.28 -2.55
CA ASN A 309 -27.34 54.34 -3.46
C ASN A 309 -28.58 55.07 -4.00
N ASP A 310 -29.63 54.34 -4.33
CA ASP A 310 -30.90 54.87 -4.79
C ASP A 310 -31.60 55.71 -3.68
N GLY A 311 -31.47 55.24 -2.45
CA GLY A 311 -31.96 55.96 -1.27
C GLY A 311 -31.22 57.30 -1.04
N LEU A 312 -29.89 57.26 -1.07
CA LEU A 312 -29.03 58.45 -0.91
C LEU A 312 -29.25 59.46 -2.04
N GLN A 313 -29.43 59.02 -3.27
CA GLN A 313 -29.74 59.93 -4.39
C GLN A 313 -31.06 60.70 -4.13
N LYS A 314 -32.13 60.00 -3.68
CA LYS A 314 -33.43 60.63 -3.35
C LYS A 314 -33.33 61.59 -2.16
N LEU A 315 -32.47 61.30 -1.20
CA LEU A 315 -32.20 62.17 -0.07
C LEU A 315 -31.38 63.40 -0.48
N LEU A 316 -30.40 63.26 -1.39
CA LEU A 316 -29.62 64.36 -1.95
C LEU A 316 -30.51 65.31 -2.73
N ASP A 317 -31.43 64.81 -3.57
CA ASP A 317 -32.39 65.61 -4.34
C ASP A 317 -33.32 66.46 -3.41
N ARG A 318 -33.54 66.00 -2.16
CA ARG A 318 -34.31 66.70 -1.13
C ARG A 318 -33.44 67.58 -0.23
N GLY A 319 -32.13 67.62 -0.44
CA GLY A 319 -31.19 68.38 0.38
C GLY A 319 -30.93 67.76 1.77
N LEU A 320 -31.29 66.49 1.95
CA LEU A 320 -31.15 65.74 3.24
C LEU A 320 -29.90 64.82 3.28
N ALA A 321 -29.17 64.69 2.16
CA ALA A 321 -27.90 63.98 2.10
C ALA A 321 -26.84 64.83 1.40
N THR A 322 -25.56 64.48 1.56
CA THR A 322 -24.42 65.20 0.95
C THR A 322 -23.89 64.47 -0.28
N ARG A 323 -23.28 65.21 -1.22
CA ARG A 323 -22.56 64.61 -2.37
C ARG A 323 -21.40 63.72 -1.91
N GLN A 324 -20.82 64.01 -0.74
CA GLN A 324 -19.75 63.24 -0.14
C GLN A 324 -20.25 61.83 0.24
N GLU A 325 -21.41 61.68 0.88
CA GLU A 325 -22.00 60.39 1.22
C GLU A 325 -22.30 59.53 -0.01
N LEU A 326 -22.81 60.17 -1.09
CA LEU A 326 -23.05 59.49 -2.36
C LEU A 326 -21.73 58.98 -2.97
N SER A 327 -20.66 59.81 -2.93
CA SER A 327 -19.34 59.41 -3.44
C SER A 327 -18.71 58.26 -2.64
N ILE A 328 -18.83 58.31 -1.30
CA ILE A 328 -18.34 57.23 -0.44
C ILE A 328 -19.11 55.96 -0.69
N ASN A 329 -20.44 56.02 -0.88
CA ASN A 329 -21.21 54.82 -1.23
C ASN A 329 -20.86 54.25 -2.60
N ALA A 330 -20.58 55.12 -3.58
CA ALA A 330 -20.12 54.69 -4.92
C ALA A 330 -18.75 53.99 -4.87
N GLN A 331 -17.82 54.48 -4.03
CA GLN A 331 -16.55 53.80 -3.78
C GLN A 331 -16.80 52.43 -3.12
N ALA A 332 -17.63 52.34 -2.09
CA ALA A 332 -17.98 51.08 -1.43
C ALA A 332 -18.62 50.07 -2.38
N ILE A 333 -19.49 50.53 -3.33
CA ILE A 333 -20.06 49.66 -4.38
C ILE A 333 -18.93 49.07 -5.23
N SER A 334 -17.96 49.88 -5.71
CA SER A 334 -16.86 49.43 -6.52
C SER A 334 -15.97 48.41 -5.81
N GLU A 335 -15.66 48.65 -4.53
CA GLU A 335 -14.90 47.72 -3.69
C GLU A 335 -15.64 46.39 -3.50
N ARG A 336 -16.95 46.45 -3.23
CA ARG A 336 -17.79 45.26 -3.08
C ARG A 336 -17.92 44.46 -4.41
N GLN A 337 -18.01 45.16 -5.53
CA GLN A 337 -17.99 44.50 -6.85
C GLN A 337 -16.71 43.73 -7.09
N LEU A 338 -15.53 44.27 -6.74
CA LEU A 338 -14.27 43.55 -6.82
C LEU A 338 -14.29 42.28 -5.96
N LYS A 339 -14.77 42.37 -4.71
CA LYS A 339 -14.88 41.21 -3.82
C LYS A 339 -15.85 40.15 -4.35
N VAL A 340 -16.94 40.52 -4.99
CA VAL A 340 -17.87 39.59 -5.67
C VAL A 340 -17.17 38.87 -6.83
N TYR A 341 -16.37 39.58 -7.64
CA TYR A 341 -15.62 38.94 -8.70
C TYR A 341 -14.55 37.98 -8.19
N GLU A 342 -13.82 38.34 -7.13
CA GLU A 342 -12.85 37.49 -6.47
C GLU A 342 -13.51 36.22 -5.90
N SER A 343 -14.65 36.36 -5.19
CA SER A 343 -15.41 35.24 -4.65
C SER A 343 -15.99 34.35 -5.73
N ARG A 344 -16.45 34.93 -6.85
CA ARG A 344 -16.94 34.18 -8.02
C ARG A 344 -15.84 33.39 -8.69
N LEU A 345 -14.63 33.95 -8.78
CA LEU A 345 -13.45 33.23 -9.27
C LEU A 345 -13.13 32.04 -8.36
N LYS A 346 -13.09 32.25 -7.02
CA LYS A 346 -12.84 31.21 -6.03
C LYS A 346 -13.88 30.09 -6.09
N PHE A 347 -15.16 30.44 -6.21
CA PHE A 347 -16.26 29.47 -6.31
C PHE A 347 -16.14 28.60 -7.55
N ARG A 348 -15.82 29.19 -8.71
CA ARG A 348 -15.58 28.43 -9.94
C ARG A 348 -14.35 27.52 -9.86
N ASP A 349 -13.25 28.02 -9.28
CA ASP A 349 -12.04 27.24 -9.10
C ASP A 349 -12.27 26.02 -8.19
N THR A 350 -13.04 26.18 -7.10
CA THR A 350 -13.42 25.06 -6.24
C THR A 350 -14.37 24.09 -6.95
N ALA A 351 -15.29 24.55 -7.80
CA ALA A 351 -16.14 23.69 -8.62
C ALA A 351 -15.32 22.85 -9.62
N PHE A 352 -14.29 23.42 -10.26
CA PHE A 352 -13.38 22.65 -11.11
C PHE A 352 -12.58 21.59 -10.33
N LYS A 353 -12.16 21.89 -9.11
CA LYS A 353 -11.49 20.91 -8.23
C LYS A 353 -12.43 19.81 -7.80
N LEU A 354 -13.68 20.13 -7.48
CA LEU A 354 -14.71 19.15 -7.15
C LEU A 354 -15.05 18.24 -8.33
N ALA A 355 -15.04 18.78 -9.57
CA ALA A 355 -15.35 18.02 -10.79
C ALA A 355 -14.40 16.84 -11.03
N ILE A 356 -13.22 16.81 -10.40
CA ILE A 356 -12.31 15.65 -10.48
C ILE A 356 -12.95 14.42 -9.83
N PHE A 357 -13.72 14.62 -8.77
CA PHE A 357 -14.37 13.57 -7.97
C PHE A 357 -15.83 13.36 -8.35
N LEU A 358 -16.51 14.38 -8.84
CA LEU A 358 -17.89 14.31 -9.30
C LEU A 358 -17.91 13.93 -10.79
N ARG A 359 -18.48 12.75 -11.11
CA ARG A 359 -18.43 12.18 -12.46
C ARG A 359 -19.81 11.76 -12.93
N ASP A 360 -20.04 11.92 -14.23
CA ASP A 360 -21.25 11.45 -14.89
C ASP A 360 -21.29 9.91 -15.02
N GLU A 361 -22.36 9.37 -15.58
CA GLU A 361 -22.51 7.93 -15.82
C GLU A 361 -21.46 7.35 -16.78
N ALA A 362 -20.93 8.18 -17.67
CA ALA A 362 -19.86 7.80 -18.59
C ALA A 362 -18.45 7.91 -17.98
N GLY A 363 -18.34 8.38 -16.72
CA GLY A 363 -17.09 8.56 -16.01
C GLY A 363 -16.35 9.87 -16.36
N ASN A 364 -16.97 10.82 -17.07
CA ASN A 364 -16.36 12.11 -17.35
C ASN A 364 -16.51 13.07 -16.17
N PRO A 365 -15.57 13.99 -15.94
CA PRO A 365 -15.70 15.03 -14.93
C PRO A 365 -16.95 15.88 -15.17
N MET A 366 -17.75 16.07 -14.12
CA MET A 366 -18.98 16.85 -14.17
C MET A 366 -18.84 18.07 -13.23
N LEU A 367 -19.12 19.27 -13.77
CA LEU A 367 -19.13 20.47 -12.95
C LEU A 367 -20.37 20.51 -12.07
N ALA A 368 -20.18 20.80 -10.79
CA ALA A 368 -21.29 21.01 -9.86
C ALA A 368 -22.10 22.25 -10.31
N ASN A 369 -23.43 22.06 -10.45
CA ASN A 369 -24.32 23.18 -10.74
C ASN A 369 -24.40 24.10 -9.52
N PRO A 370 -24.33 25.43 -9.68
CA PRO A 370 -24.55 26.38 -8.60
C PRO A 370 -25.89 26.19 -7.85
N ASP A 371 -26.93 25.70 -8.52
CA ASP A 371 -28.25 25.43 -7.94
C ASP A 371 -28.26 24.25 -6.95
N TRP A 372 -27.21 23.40 -6.99
CA TRP A 372 -27.02 22.28 -6.04
C TRP A 372 -26.29 22.67 -4.76
N LEU A 373 -25.95 23.97 -4.63
CA LEU A 373 -25.25 24.46 -3.45
C LEU A 373 -26.14 24.36 -2.21
N PRO A 374 -25.75 23.64 -1.15
CA PRO A 374 -26.45 23.68 0.14
C PRO A 374 -26.45 25.11 0.71
N SER A 375 -27.60 25.53 1.26
CA SER A 375 -27.74 26.86 1.87
C SER A 375 -26.86 27.05 3.10
N ASP A 376 -26.65 25.96 3.86
CA ASP A 376 -25.94 25.98 5.12
C ASP A 376 -25.07 24.72 5.27
N PHE A 377 -24.07 24.77 6.15
CA PHE A 377 -23.36 23.58 6.58
C PHE A 377 -24.24 22.70 7.47
N PRO A 378 -23.97 21.37 7.52
CA PRO A 378 -24.64 20.49 8.46
C PRO A 378 -24.40 20.92 9.92
N ARG A 379 -25.24 20.47 10.83
CA ARG A 379 -25.05 20.73 12.26
C ARG A 379 -23.78 20.07 12.79
N LEU A 380 -23.16 20.72 13.79
CA LEU A 380 -22.02 20.17 14.47
C LEU A 380 -22.38 18.86 15.19
N ILE A 381 -21.57 17.83 14.96
CA ILE A 381 -21.72 16.54 15.63
C ILE A 381 -20.96 16.56 16.95
N GLU A 382 -21.64 16.19 18.04
CA GLU A 382 -20.97 15.95 19.31
C GLU A 382 -20.30 14.58 19.29
N LEU A 383 -18.97 14.56 19.18
CA LEU A 383 -18.24 13.33 19.29
C LEU A 383 -18.18 12.87 20.76
N PRO A 384 -18.43 11.57 21.02
CA PRO A 384 -18.29 11.05 22.37
C PRO A 384 -16.85 11.17 22.86
N PRO A 385 -16.63 11.13 24.19
CA PRO A 385 -15.28 11.07 24.72
C PRO A 385 -14.55 9.84 24.16
N MET A 386 -13.39 10.07 23.58
CA MET A 386 -12.61 9.07 22.88
C MET A 386 -11.77 8.27 23.87
N ASN A 387 -11.94 6.93 23.88
CA ASN A 387 -10.95 6.04 24.48
C ASN A 387 -9.82 5.82 23.47
N PHE A 388 -8.73 6.56 23.67
CA PHE A 388 -7.63 6.59 22.71
C PHE A 388 -7.04 5.20 22.43
N ASP A 389 -6.88 4.36 23.47
CA ASP A 389 -6.24 3.04 23.31
C ASP A 389 -7.12 2.08 22.49
N GLU A 390 -8.44 2.12 22.67
CA GLU A 390 -9.38 1.32 21.89
C GLU A 390 -9.44 1.77 20.42
N GLU A 391 -9.53 3.08 20.21
CA GLU A 391 -9.59 3.64 18.84
C GLU A 391 -8.27 3.43 18.09
N PHE A 392 -7.13 3.58 18.78
CA PHE A 392 -5.82 3.29 18.20
C PHE A 392 -5.67 1.81 17.85
N ALA A 393 -6.10 0.89 18.73
CA ALA A 393 -6.11 -0.53 18.42
C ALA A 393 -7.00 -0.85 17.21
N GLY A 394 -8.20 -0.28 17.16
CA GLY A 394 -9.10 -0.41 16.01
C GLY A 394 -8.53 0.18 14.72
N ALA A 395 -7.86 1.33 14.79
CA ALA A 395 -7.18 1.92 13.65
C ALA A 395 -6.04 1.02 13.13
N GLN A 396 -5.27 0.38 14.04
CA GLN A 396 -4.21 -0.56 13.63
C GLN A 396 -4.73 -1.75 12.82
N GLU A 397 -5.93 -2.22 13.11
CA GLU A 397 -6.55 -3.34 12.38
C GLU A 397 -7.13 -2.89 11.03
N ARG A 398 -7.71 -1.69 10.99
CA ARG A 398 -8.40 -1.18 9.79
C ARG A 398 -7.47 -0.53 8.77
N ARG A 399 -6.28 -0.05 9.18
CA ARG A 399 -5.36 0.70 8.29
C ARG A 399 -4.65 -0.23 7.31
N PRO A 400 -4.89 -0.04 5.99
CA PRO A 400 -4.37 -0.93 4.94
C PRO A 400 -2.84 -0.90 4.82
N GLU A 401 -2.18 0.19 5.18
CA GLU A 401 -0.72 0.33 5.08
C GLU A 401 0.01 -0.70 5.95
N LEU A 402 -0.55 -1.04 7.11
CA LEU A 402 0.04 -2.05 8.00
C LEU A 402 -0.13 -3.46 7.44
N ALA A 403 -1.28 -3.74 6.80
CA ALA A 403 -1.52 -5.01 6.11
C ALA A 403 -0.53 -5.21 4.96
N LEU A 404 -0.28 -4.17 4.15
CA LEU A 404 0.69 -4.20 3.05
C LEU A 404 2.11 -4.49 3.53
N LEU A 405 2.55 -3.83 4.60
CA LEU A 405 3.88 -4.09 5.20
C LEU A 405 4.00 -5.51 5.76
N ASN A 406 2.93 -6.06 6.34
CA ASN A 406 2.92 -7.45 6.79
C ASN A 406 3.03 -8.44 5.62
N ILE A 407 2.37 -8.18 4.49
CA ILE A 407 2.49 -8.98 3.27
C ILE A 407 3.92 -8.89 2.70
N GLU A 408 4.54 -7.70 2.69
CA GLU A 408 5.93 -7.51 2.26
C GLU A 408 6.89 -8.35 3.12
N ILE A 409 6.72 -8.36 4.44
CA ILE A 409 7.51 -9.21 5.34
C ILE A 409 7.31 -10.70 5.01
N GLN A 410 6.08 -11.14 4.73
CA GLN A 410 5.82 -12.54 4.35
C GLN A 410 6.52 -12.93 3.05
N LYS A 411 6.52 -12.06 2.04
CA LYS A 411 7.26 -12.29 0.78
C LYS A 411 8.75 -12.44 1.02
N LEU A 412 9.34 -11.56 1.83
CA LEU A 412 10.74 -11.63 2.20
C LEU A 412 11.09 -12.89 3.01
N ARG A 413 10.19 -13.38 3.85
CA ARG A 413 10.38 -14.67 4.56
C ARG A 413 10.48 -15.85 3.60
N TRP A 414 9.72 -15.88 2.52
CA TRP A 414 9.87 -16.88 1.46
C TRP A 414 11.24 -16.78 0.77
N ASP A 415 11.71 -15.57 0.51
CA ASP A 415 13.07 -15.36 -0.03
C ASP A 415 14.16 -15.87 0.93
N VAL A 416 14.03 -15.69 2.23
CA VAL A 416 14.96 -16.25 3.23
C VAL A 416 14.94 -17.76 3.19
N GLN A 417 13.75 -18.39 3.16
CA GLN A 417 13.63 -19.84 3.12
C GLN A 417 14.27 -20.42 1.84
N LEU A 418 14.05 -19.77 0.70
CA LEU A 418 14.71 -20.14 -0.55
C LEU A 418 16.23 -20.03 -0.44
N ALA A 419 16.73 -18.93 0.09
CA ALA A 419 18.17 -18.73 0.27
C ALA A 419 18.79 -19.72 1.27
N GLN A 420 18.08 -20.09 2.32
CA GLN A 420 18.47 -21.16 3.25
C GLN A 420 18.50 -22.52 2.55
N ASN A 421 17.52 -22.82 1.72
CA ASN A 421 17.52 -24.05 0.92
C ASN A 421 18.70 -24.08 -0.05
N GLN A 422 19.09 -22.95 -0.64
CA GLN A 422 20.28 -22.82 -1.50
C GLN A 422 21.61 -23.00 -0.74
N MET A 423 21.61 -23.06 0.59
CA MET A 423 22.78 -23.48 1.37
C MET A 423 23.01 -25.00 1.34
N LEU A 424 21.98 -25.78 1.03
CA LEU A 424 22.09 -27.23 0.94
C LEU A 424 22.87 -27.63 -0.34
N PRO A 425 23.54 -28.79 -0.32
CA PRO A 425 24.07 -29.39 -1.54
C PRO A 425 22.93 -29.66 -2.52
N ASN A 426 23.19 -29.42 -3.80
CA ASN A 426 22.33 -29.97 -4.85
C ASN A 426 22.63 -31.47 -4.96
N VAL A 427 21.63 -32.32 -4.77
CA VAL A 427 21.72 -33.78 -4.95
C VAL A 427 20.42 -34.23 -5.60
N ASP A 428 20.51 -34.59 -6.86
CA ASP A 428 19.39 -35.03 -7.64
C ASP A 428 19.47 -36.54 -7.88
N PHE A 429 18.39 -37.24 -7.60
CA PHE A 429 18.20 -38.63 -8.04
C PHE A 429 17.59 -38.59 -9.43
N THR A 430 18.25 -39.26 -10.37
CA THR A 430 17.84 -39.32 -11.76
C THR A 430 17.52 -40.75 -12.14
N VAL A 431 16.44 -40.95 -12.86
CA VAL A 431 16.07 -42.25 -13.47
C VAL A 431 15.71 -41.98 -14.92
N ARG A 432 16.24 -42.78 -15.81
CA ARG A 432 15.94 -42.74 -17.23
C ARG A 432 15.76 -44.13 -17.77
N GLY A 433 14.63 -44.41 -18.37
CA GLY A 433 14.35 -45.62 -19.13
C GLY A 433 14.36 -45.33 -20.64
N VAL A 434 14.95 -46.21 -21.42
CA VAL A 434 14.99 -46.13 -22.88
C VAL A 434 14.55 -47.47 -23.45
N GLN A 435 13.52 -47.46 -24.29
CA GLN A 435 13.02 -48.61 -25.01
C GLN A 435 13.41 -48.47 -26.49
N ASN A 436 14.33 -49.29 -26.93
CA ASN A 436 14.74 -49.36 -28.34
C ASN A 436 13.72 -50.14 -29.15
N VAL A 437 13.43 -49.69 -30.38
CA VAL A 437 12.41 -50.29 -31.24
C VAL A 437 12.99 -50.68 -32.60
N GLY A 438 12.69 -51.90 -33.04
CA GLY A 438 13.08 -52.40 -34.36
C GLY A 438 14.47 -52.98 -34.38
N ALA A 439 14.87 -53.49 -35.58
CA ALA A 439 16.17 -54.13 -35.79
C ALA A 439 17.34 -53.15 -35.59
N PRO A 440 18.51 -53.62 -35.19
CA PRO A 440 19.72 -52.81 -35.06
C PRO A 440 20.02 -52.00 -36.33
N ALA A 441 20.51 -50.78 -36.15
CA ALA A 441 20.89 -49.92 -37.29
C ALA A 441 22.22 -50.27 -37.89
N THR A 442 23.08 -50.98 -37.15
CA THR A 442 24.42 -51.47 -37.59
C THR A 442 24.54 -52.96 -37.36
N VAL A 443 25.61 -53.59 -37.96
CA VAL A 443 25.91 -54.99 -37.77
C VAL A 443 26.24 -55.37 -36.32
N ILE A 444 26.67 -54.39 -35.55
CA ILE A 444 26.92 -54.53 -34.11
C ILE A 444 25.63 -54.19 -33.37
N ASP A 445 24.97 -55.19 -32.78
CA ASP A 445 23.82 -55.04 -31.93
C ASP A 445 24.31 -54.71 -30.52
N ASP A 446 24.60 -53.40 -30.29
CA ASP A 446 25.12 -52.89 -29.03
C ASP A 446 24.06 -52.17 -28.21
N LYS A 447 22.78 -52.20 -28.64
CA LYS A 447 21.65 -51.56 -27.94
C LYS A 447 20.67 -52.63 -27.47
N GLY A 448 20.63 -52.84 -26.15
CA GLY A 448 19.60 -53.70 -25.53
C GLY A 448 18.19 -53.18 -25.82
N GLU A 449 17.19 -54.07 -25.78
CA GLU A 449 15.79 -53.70 -26.00
C GLU A 449 15.33 -52.62 -25.00
N PHE A 450 15.67 -52.80 -23.74
CA PHE A 450 15.39 -51.84 -22.69
C PHE A 450 16.65 -51.52 -21.88
N ILE A 451 16.88 -50.21 -21.68
CA ILE A 451 18.01 -49.70 -20.91
C ILE A 451 17.44 -48.87 -19.77
N LEU A 452 17.79 -49.21 -18.55
CA LEU A 452 17.45 -48.41 -17.36
C LEU A 452 18.75 -47.85 -16.78
N GLU A 453 18.78 -46.53 -16.68
CA GLU A 453 19.86 -45.78 -16.06
C GLU A 453 19.31 -45.07 -14.81
N SER A 454 19.99 -45.20 -13.68
CA SER A 454 19.67 -44.46 -12.48
C SER A 454 20.94 -44.00 -11.80
N GLY A 455 20.90 -42.83 -11.19
CA GLY A 455 22.09 -42.28 -10.57
C GLY A 455 21.80 -41.15 -9.61
N LEU A 456 22.82 -40.73 -8.90
CA LEU A 456 22.84 -39.53 -8.09
C LEU A 456 23.80 -38.54 -8.76
N VAL A 457 23.28 -37.36 -9.01
CA VAL A 457 24.05 -36.23 -9.55
C VAL A 457 24.04 -35.13 -8.54
N GLY A 458 25.20 -34.59 -8.19
CA GLY A 458 25.21 -33.55 -7.16
C GLY A 458 26.42 -32.63 -7.23
N GLY A 459 26.25 -31.49 -6.58
CA GLY A 459 27.29 -30.48 -6.45
C GLY A 459 27.03 -29.54 -5.29
N VAL A 460 28.08 -28.97 -4.75
CA VAL A 460 27.98 -27.96 -3.70
C VAL A 460 29.06 -26.90 -3.86
N PRO A 461 28.71 -25.62 -3.89
CA PRO A 461 29.71 -24.57 -3.84
C PRO A 461 30.29 -24.51 -2.42
N ILE A 462 31.60 -24.80 -2.29
CA ILE A 462 32.27 -24.95 -1.00
C ILE A 462 32.10 -23.69 -0.14
N GLN A 463 32.28 -22.51 -0.72
CA GLN A 463 32.23 -21.24 0.02
C GLN A 463 30.78 -20.75 0.31
N ARG A 464 29.80 -21.16 -0.45
CA ARG A 464 28.38 -20.79 -0.29
C ARG A 464 28.10 -19.29 -0.16
N ARG A 465 29.01 -18.42 -0.68
CA ARG A 465 28.96 -16.96 -0.50
C ARG A 465 27.67 -16.36 -1.05
N LYS A 466 27.18 -16.86 -2.21
CA LYS A 466 25.93 -16.37 -2.82
C LYS A 466 24.73 -16.56 -1.89
N ALA A 467 24.56 -17.75 -1.34
CA ALA A 467 23.43 -18.06 -0.46
C ALA A 467 23.55 -17.31 0.89
N ARG A 468 24.75 -17.26 1.50
CA ARG A 468 24.99 -16.48 2.74
C ARG A 468 24.69 -15.00 2.53
N GLY A 469 25.24 -14.38 1.48
CA GLY A 469 24.99 -12.97 1.21
C GLY A 469 23.51 -12.69 0.89
N LYS A 470 22.79 -13.62 0.25
CA LYS A 470 21.35 -13.49 0.02
C LYS A 470 20.56 -13.56 1.33
N ILE A 471 20.89 -14.49 2.24
CA ILE A 471 20.26 -14.58 3.57
C ILE A 471 20.47 -13.28 4.34
N GLU A 472 21.72 -12.82 4.47
CA GLU A 472 22.07 -11.62 5.21
C GLU A 472 21.36 -10.38 4.65
N SER A 473 21.41 -10.19 3.32
CA SER A 473 20.74 -9.06 2.67
C SER A 473 19.22 -9.09 2.82
N THR A 474 18.60 -10.28 2.77
CA THR A 474 17.14 -10.41 2.91
C THR A 474 16.69 -10.23 4.36
N LEU A 475 17.47 -10.74 5.34
CA LEU A 475 17.20 -10.46 6.76
C LEU A 475 17.30 -8.97 7.07
N ALA A 476 18.32 -8.29 6.53
CA ALA A 476 18.43 -6.84 6.67
C ALA A 476 17.23 -6.10 6.04
N LYS A 477 16.70 -6.56 4.90
CA LYS A 477 15.47 -6.03 4.30
C LYS A 477 14.26 -6.24 5.20
N ILE A 478 14.10 -7.42 5.82
CA ILE A 478 13.02 -7.65 6.79
C ILE A 478 13.11 -6.63 7.92
N GLN A 479 14.28 -6.43 8.51
CA GLN A 479 14.48 -5.42 9.56
C GLN A 479 14.15 -4.00 9.07
N GLN A 480 14.50 -3.65 7.83
CA GLN A 480 14.09 -2.36 7.24
C GLN A 480 12.57 -2.22 7.14
N VAL A 481 11.86 -3.25 6.71
CA VAL A 481 10.39 -3.23 6.61
C VAL A 481 9.75 -3.20 7.99
N GLU A 482 10.31 -3.90 8.99
CA GLU A 482 9.87 -3.82 10.39
C GLU A 482 10.04 -2.40 10.95
N GLN A 483 11.16 -1.71 10.63
CA GLN A 483 11.33 -0.30 11.01
C GLN A 483 10.32 0.62 10.30
N LYS A 484 10.02 0.36 9.01
CA LYS A 484 8.95 1.08 8.30
C LYS A 484 7.59 0.86 8.97
N ARG A 485 7.29 -0.39 9.37
CA ARG A 485 6.05 -0.71 10.07
C ARG A 485 5.95 0.00 11.42
N TRP A 486 7.04 0.03 12.18
CA TRP A 486 7.09 0.77 13.45
C TRP A 486 6.90 2.27 13.24
N LEU A 487 7.57 2.85 12.24
CA LEU A 487 7.37 4.25 11.88
C LEU A 487 5.91 4.54 11.48
N GLN A 488 5.29 3.63 10.71
CA GLN A 488 3.88 3.79 10.30
C GLN A 488 2.94 3.72 11.50
N LEU A 489 3.18 2.84 12.46
CA LEU A 489 2.42 2.79 13.72
C LEU A 489 2.53 4.11 14.49
N ASN A 490 3.73 4.65 14.63
CA ASN A 490 3.93 5.94 15.30
C ASN A 490 3.23 7.09 14.55
N LYS A 491 3.24 7.07 13.21
CA LYS A 491 2.51 8.06 12.40
C LYS A 491 1.01 7.97 12.67
N ILE A 492 0.43 6.77 12.62
CA ILE A 492 -1.01 6.57 12.90
C ILE A 492 -1.36 7.09 14.30
N GLU A 493 -0.53 6.85 15.31
CA GLU A 493 -0.73 7.35 16.67
C GLU A 493 -0.74 8.89 16.71
N VAL A 494 0.26 9.51 16.09
CA VAL A 494 0.38 10.98 16.06
C VAL A 494 -0.75 11.60 15.24
N ASP A 495 -1.06 11.03 14.07
CA ASP A 495 -2.12 11.51 13.19
C ASP A 495 -3.49 11.43 13.88
N LEU A 496 -3.75 10.34 14.64
CA LEU A 496 -5.00 10.19 15.38
C LEU A 496 -5.15 11.24 16.47
N ARG A 497 -4.08 11.51 17.23
CA ARG A 497 -4.06 12.58 18.26
C ARG A 497 -4.25 13.95 17.62
N ALA A 498 -3.56 14.20 16.50
CA ALA A 498 -3.66 15.47 15.78
C ALA A 498 -5.06 15.67 15.18
N ALA A 499 -5.62 14.64 14.53
CA ALA A 499 -6.96 14.70 13.95
C ALA A 499 -8.03 14.94 15.03
N ARG A 500 -7.95 14.24 16.17
CA ARG A 500 -8.88 14.47 17.29
C ARG A 500 -8.77 15.90 17.81
N ASN A 501 -7.57 16.36 18.10
CA ASN A 501 -7.35 17.74 18.55
C ASN A 501 -7.86 18.77 17.53
N ALA A 502 -7.66 18.50 16.23
CA ALA A 502 -8.17 19.38 15.17
C ALA A 502 -9.69 19.48 15.20
N VAL A 503 -10.42 18.37 15.38
CA VAL A 503 -11.88 18.37 15.49
C VAL A 503 -12.34 19.15 16.72
N ASP A 504 -11.74 18.89 17.90
CA ASP A 504 -12.13 19.54 19.14
C ASP A 504 -11.90 21.08 19.07
N VAL A 505 -10.72 21.50 18.58
CA VAL A 505 -10.39 22.94 18.45
C VAL A 505 -11.24 23.61 17.36
N SER A 506 -11.44 22.98 16.19
CA SER A 506 -12.25 23.57 15.13
C SER A 506 -13.72 23.69 15.53
N ARG A 507 -14.26 22.72 16.32
CA ARG A 507 -15.59 22.85 16.92
C ARG A 507 -15.71 24.08 17.83
N ASP A 508 -14.73 24.29 18.71
CA ASP A 508 -14.71 25.47 19.57
C ASP A 508 -14.60 26.76 18.75
N MET A 509 -13.86 26.74 17.64
CA MET A 509 -13.77 27.87 16.70
C MET A 509 -15.13 28.18 16.07
N VAL A 510 -15.91 27.16 15.62
CA VAL A 510 -17.26 27.39 15.09
C VAL A 510 -18.15 28.04 16.14
N ILE A 511 -18.21 27.51 17.36
CA ILE A 511 -19.02 28.05 18.45
C ILE A 511 -18.68 29.53 18.74
N ARG A 512 -17.37 29.86 18.71
CA ARG A 512 -16.93 31.26 18.92
C ARG A 512 -17.21 32.16 17.72
N SER A 513 -17.09 31.63 16.49
CA SER A 513 -17.43 32.36 15.29
C SER A 513 -18.93 32.65 15.17
N GLU A 514 -19.78 31.70 15.58
CA GLU A 514 -21.23 31.94 15.70
C GLU A 514 -21.55 33.03 16.74
N GLN A 515 -20.88 32.98 17.89
CA GLN A 515 -21.06 34.04 18.91
C GLN A 515 -20.64 35.39 18.35
N LEU A 516 -19.48 35.46 17.68
CA LEU A 516 -18.98 36.68 17.05
C LEU A 516 -19.99 37.22 16.02
N LEU A 517 -20.53 36.35 15.18
CA LEU A 517 -21.53 36.72 14.18
C LEU A 517 -22.79 37.31 14.85
N ARG A 518 -23.34 36.64 15.88
CA ARG A 518 -24.52 37.14 16.63
C ARG A 518 -24.27 38.51 17.24
N GLU A 519 -23.14 38.71 17.93
CA GLU A 519 -22.77 39.98 18.56
C GLU A 519 -22.56 41.11 17.53
N THR A 520 -21.93 40.78 16.40
CA THR A 520 -21.67 41.73 15.33
C THR A 520 -22.97 42.12 14.59
N GLN A 521 -23.89 41.17 14.40
CA GLN A 521 -25.21 41.44 13.82
C GLN A 521 -26.06 42.33 14.75
N GLN A 522 -26.04 42.06 16.07
CA GLN A 522 -26.72 42.93 17.05
C GLN A 522 -26.14 44.35 17.03
N THR A 523 -24.81 44.46 16.99
CA THR A 523 -24.12 45.74 16.89
C THR A 523 -24.51 46.49 15.62
N LEU A 524 -24.55 45.79 14.46
CA LEU A 524 -24.98 46.36 13.19
C LEU A 524 -26.43 46.89 13.27
N GLU A 525 -27.34 46.17 13.95
CA GLU A 525 -28.71 46.58 14.11
C GLU A 525 -28.82 47.87 14.94
N TYR A 526 -28.03 48.01 16.01
CA TYR A 526 -27.95 49.26 16.77
C TYR A 526 -27.45 50.43 15.91
N PHE A 527 -26.39 50.21 15.10
CA PHE A 527 -25.88 51.24 14.19
C PHE A 527 -26.88 51.63 13.11
N ARG A 528 -27.68 50.68 12.59
CA ARG A 528 -28.77 50.98 11.65
C ARG A 528 -29.85 51.88 12.27
N LYS A 529 -30.23 51.59 13.51
CA LYS A 529 -31.22 52.43 14.26
C LYS A 529 -30.66 53.81 14.55
N ASP A 530 -29.42 53.92 15.01
CA ASP A 530 -28.75 55.20 15.30
C ASP A 530 -28.57 56.04 14.03
N PHE A 531 -28.21 55.43 12.92
CA PHE A 531 -28.10 56.10 11.62
C PHE A 531 -29.49 56.62 11.16
N ALA A 532 -30.51 55.80 11.25
CA ALA A 532 -31.88 56.20 10.91
C ALA A 532 -32.39 57.33 11.78
N ALA A 533 -31.94 57.46 13.03
CA ALA A 533 -32.24 58.56 13.94
C ALA A 533 -31.39 59.82 13.71
N GLY A 534 -30.41 59.79 12.77
CA GLY A 534 -29.50 60.90 12.49
C GLY A 534 -28.38 61.11 13.52
N ASN A 535 -28.17 60.12 14.43
CA ASN A 535 -27.21 60.23 15.54
C ASN A 535 -25.81 59.70 15.17
N ARG A 536 -25.63 59.08 13.99
CA ARG A 536 -24.38 58.44 13.57
C ARG A 536 -24.01 58.80 12.13
N ASP A 537 -22.72 58.84 11.91
CA ASP A 537 -22.14 59.08 10.59
C ASP A 537 -22.27 57.85 9.67
N PHE A 538 -22.51 58.05 8.39
CA PHE A 538 -22.69 57.03 7.37
C PHE A 538 -21.50 56.07 7.25
N ILE A 539 -20.27 56.56 7.44
CA ILE A 539 -19.03 55.77 7.34
C ILE A 539 -19.00 54.64 8.40
N PHE A 540 -19.51 54.95 9.64
CA PHE A 540 -19.55 53.93 10.68
C PHE A 540 -20.53 52.80 10.36
N LEU A 541 -21.65 53.09 9.72
CA LEU A 541 -22.61 52.08 9.29
C LEU A 541 -21.99 51.16 8.23
N LEU A 542 -21.31 51.73 7.22
CA LEU A 542 -20.60 50.94 6.21
C LEU A 542 -19.54 50.04 6.82
N GLY A 543 -18.77 50.55 7.78
CA GLY A 543 -17.78 49.76 8.51
C GLY A 543 -18.37 48.58 9.29
N GLN A 544 -19.55 48.77 9.92
CA GLN A 544 -20.21 47.67 10.65
C GLN A 544 -20.85 46.63 9.72
N GLU A 545 -21.35 47.02 8.56
CA GLU A 545 -21.82 46.07 7.56
C GLU A 545 -20.69 45.20 7.00
N ALA A 546 -19.53 45.80 6.74
CA ALA A 546 -18.35 45.04 6.30
C ALA A 546 -17.90 44.05 7.41
N LYS A 547 -17.86 44.47 8.67
CA LYS A 547 -17.53 43.61 9.82
C LYS A 547 -18.54 42.46 10.01
N ALA A 548 -19.83 42.69 9.80
CA ALA A 548 -20.85 41.67 9.91
C ALA A 548 -20.66 40.57 8.83
N THR A 549 -20.38 40.99 7.57
CA THR A 549 -20.07 40.06 6.50
C THR A 549 -18.74 39.33 6.74
N GLU A 550 -17.74 40.02 7.28
CA GLU A 550 -16.46 39.38 7.65
C GLU A 550 -16.64 38.32 8.75
N ALA A 551 -17.50 38.59 9.76
CA ALA A 551 -17.85 37.63 10.79
C ALA A 551 -18.62 36.42 10.21
N GLU A 552 -19.51 36.63 9.24
CA GLU A 552 -20.20 35.57 8.51
C GLU A 552 -19.21 34.69 7.71
N ILE A 553 -18.28 35.30 6.97
CA ILE A 553 -17.23 34.57 6.27
C ILE A 553 -16.36 33.79 7.23
N LYS A 554 -16.03 34.35 8.40
CA LYS A 554 -15.24 33.69 9.42
C LYS A 554 -15.96 32.46 10.00
N LEU A 555 -17.27 32.50 10.14
CA LEU A 555 -18.07 31.35 10.53
C LEU A 555 -17.98 30.25 9.45
N LEU A 556 -18.24 30.59 8.18
CA LEU A 556 -18.14 29.63 7.06
C LEU A 556 -16.75 28.99 6.93
N ASP A 557 -15.68 29.77 7.14
CA ASP A 557 -14.32 29.25 7.21
C ASP A 557 -14.13 28.23 8.35
N SER A 558 -14.68 28.54 9.54
CA SER A 558 -14.56 27.69 10.72
C SER A 558 -15.36 26.38 10.54
N GLU A 559 -16.55 26.45 9.95
CA GLU A 559 -17.38 25.28 9.63
C GLU A 559 -16.70 24.36 8.62
N ARG A 560 -16.15 24.92 7.52
CA ARG A 560 -15.34 24.18 6.57
C ARG A 560 -14.20 23.43 7.25
N ASP A 561 -13.44 24.12 8.10
CA ASP A 561 -12.29 23.55 8.78
C ASP A 561 -12.69 22.42 9.74
N TYR A 562 -13.85 22.56 10.42
CA TYR A 562 -14.41 21.51 11.27
C TYR A 562 -14.77 20.25 10.47
N PHE A 563 -15.48 20.39 9.35
CA PHE A 563 -15.88 19.23 8.55
C PHE A 563 -14.70 18.56 7.84
N ILE A 564 -13.68 19.33 7.45
CA ILE A 564 -12.42 18.76 6.95
C ILE A 564 -11.69 18.00 8.06
N ALA A 565 -11.63 18.54 9.28
CA ALA A 565 -11.03 17.86 10.42
C ALA A 565 -11.78 16.58 10.79
N LEU A 566 -13.11 16.59 10.73
CA LEU A 566 -13.95 15.40 10.94
C LEU A 566 -13.66 14.31 9.90
N SER A 567 -13.61 14.68 8.62
CA SER A 567 -13.25 13.76 7.54
C SER A 567 -11.83 13.20 7.72
N SER A 568 -10.88 14.02 8.16
CA SER A 568 -9.52 13.59 8.50
C SER A 568 -9.49 12.56 9.63
N LEU A 569 -10.28 12.77 10.69
CA LEU A 569 -10.38 11.82 11.80
C LEU A 569 -10.95 10.48 11.34
N GLN A 570 -12.02 10.48 10.54
CA GLN A 570 -12.65 9.26 10.00
C GLN A 570 -11.67 8.43 9.16
N VAL A 571 -10.92 9.10 8.27
CA VAL A 571 -9.89 8.45 7.44
C VAL A 571 -8.73 7.94 8.30
N THR A 572 -8.30 8.69 9.30
CA THR A 572 -7.23 8.26 10.22
C THR A 572 -7.63 7.03 11.02
N LEU A 573 -8.89 6.90 11.40
CA LEU A 573 -9.46 5.71 12.03
C LEU A 573 -9.62 4.53 11.05
N GLY A 574 -9.47 4.74 9.74
CA GLY A 574 -9.67 3.74 8.70
C GLY A 574 -11.14 3.33 8.54
N LEU A 575 -12.07 4.22 8.85
CA LEU A 575 -13.51 3.98 8.69
C LEU A 575 -13.90 4.08 7.21
N ASP A 576 -14.98 3.39 6.81
CA ASP A 576 -15.48 3.48 5.44
C ASP A 576 -16.04 4.89 5.17
N PRO A 577 -15.47 5.65 4.22
CA PRO A 577 -15.89 7.03 3.98
C PRO A 577 -17.33 7.16 3.46
N LEU A 578 -17.83 6.17 2.71
CA LEU A 578 -19.19 6.20 2.20
C LEU A 578 -20.21 6.00 3.33
N GLU A 579 -19.99 5.02 4.21
CA GLU A 579 -20.85 4.80 5.38
C GLU A 579 -20.86 6.03 6.29
N GLN A 580 -19.70 6.64 6.51
CA GLN A 580 -19.58 7.83 7.34
C GLN A 580 -20.27 9.05 6.72
N SER A 581 -20.19 9.23 5.39
CA SER A 581 -20.89 10.33 4.70
C SER A 581 -22.42 10.14 4.72
N LEU A 582 -22.92 8.91 4.51
CA LEU A 582 -24.33 8.61 4.64
C LEU A 582 -24.87 8.89 6.07
N ASN A 583 -24.10 8.55 7.10
CA ASN A 583 -24.46 8.86 8.49
C ASN A 583 -24.49 10.37 8.75
N LEU A 584 -23.56 11.13 8.20
CA LEU A 584 -23.51 12.59 8.31
C LEU A 584 -24.72 13.24 7.63
N ASP A 585 -25.03 12.82 6.41
CA ASP A 585 -26.15 13.35 5.63
C ASP A 585 -27.50 13.01 6.31
N ALA A 586 -27.66 11.78 6.83
CA ALA A 586 -28.83 11.38 7.60
C ALA A 586 -29.00 12.23 8.90
N PHE A 587 -27.90 12.56 9.55
CA PHE A 587 -27.92 13.44 10.74
C PHE A 587 -28.30 14.87 10.36
N ALA A 588 -27.80 15.39 9.25
CA ALA A 588 -28.11 16.74 8.75
C ALA A 588 -29.61 16.91 8.40
N GLN A 589 -30.28 15.84 7.96
CA GLN A 589 -31.71 15.87 7.58
C GLN A 589 -32.68 15.68 8.75
N GLN A 590 -32.22 15.39 9.97
CA GLN A 590 -33.11 15.25 11.13
C GLN A 590 -33.71 16.60 11.52
N PRO A 591 -35.05 16.72 11.64
CA PRO A 591 -35.69 17.94 12.06
C PRO A 591 -35.33 18.28 13.53
N GLU A 592 -35.25 19.56 13.86
CA GLU A 592 -35.02 20.00 15.22
C GLU A 592 -36.01 19.34 16.19
N SER A 593 -35.51 18.52 17.10
CA SER A 593 -36.26 18.16 18.30
C SER A 593 -36.40 19.45 19.13
N LYS A 594 -37.60 20.06 19.08
CA LYS A 594 -37.96 21.25 19.85
C LYS A 594 -37.89 21.03 21.35
#